data_bd1734ecd2bd8e8817378ebff1dc2eee
#
_entry.id   bd1734ecd2bd8e8817378ebff1dc2eee
#
_cell.length_a   1.000
_cell.length_b   1.000
_cell.length_c   1.000
_cell.angle_alpha   90.00
_cell.angle_beta   90.00
_cell.angle_gamma   90.00
#
_symmetry.space_group_name_H-M   'P 1'
#
loop_
_entity.id
_entity.type
_entity.pdbx_description
1 polymer ?
#
loop_
_entity_poly.entity_id
_entity_poly.type
_entity_poly.pdbx_seq_one_letter_code
_entity_poly.pdbx_strand_id
1 'polypeptide(L)'
;MDRVAIVKPIATNRSIEISPRLLKGVTRKSGVRLAHRGAASISIDLDNLWSYLKTAGVAGWESYPGYLDIVVPRILACLERQGVRATFFIVGRDAADPKNAAPLRAIGDAGHEIANHSFEHEPWMPTFSDVELAQDFNRSEQAIIAATGQRPRGFRGPGFCTSGRIRDVLRLRGYSYDASILPTFLGPVARFYFQLVAKLPRGERDKRALLYGGFSNGTLPLHPFEIRPGLMEVPVTTMPVTRTPIHLSYLLFLARRSEAVARLYWNTAVALCRLNRSGPSLLLHPTDFLDLTDVPEMKFFPAMGIPAERKIALVEFTLRSLQKHWRTGTVMEHASHHAPVPLNAVPFAQNA
;
A
#
# COMPACT_ATOMS: atom_id res chain seq x y z
N MET A 1 25.10 36.73 -53.88
CA MET A 1 23.87 37.14 -54.62
C MET A 1 23.07 35.90 -54.84
N ASP A 2 22.04 35.70 -53.99
CA ASP A 2 20.88 35.01 -54.43
C ASP A 2 19.82 35.09 -53.32
N ARG A 3 18.59 35.25 -53.74
CA ARG A 3 17.47 35.90 -53.04
C ARG A 3 16.79 34.95 -52.04
N VAL A 4 16.55 35.46 -50.82
CA VAL A 4 15.63 34.90 -49.85
C VAL A 4 14.20 35.15 -50.31
N ALA A 5 13.42 34.09 -50.49
CA ALA A 5 11.99 34.17 -50.78
C ALA A 5 11.20 34.12 -49.45
N ILE A 6 10.48 35.21 -49.17
CA ILE A 6 9.56 35.37 -48.04
C ILE A 6 8.22 34.74 -48.43
N VAL A 7 7.76 33.71 -47.71
CA VAL A 7 6.41 33.14 -47.85
C VAL A 7 5.51 33.77 -46.79
N LYS A 8 4.43 34.44 -47.21
CA LYS A 8 3.40 35.05 -46.37
C LYS A 8 2.46 33.96 -45.80
N PRO A 9 1.91 34.12 -44.60
CA PRO A 9 0.94 33.22 -44.06
C PRO A 9 -0.47 33.50 -44.64
N ILE A 10 -1.18 32.40 -45.00
CA ILE A 10 -2.57 32.44 -45.45
C ILE A 10 -3.45 32.36 -44.19
N ALA A 11 -4.22 33.43 -43.97
CA ALA A 11 -5.30 33.44 -42.97
C ALA A 11 -6.58 32.82 -43.58
N THR A 12 -7.14 31.81 -42.93
CA THR A 12 -8.53 31.44 -43.15
C THR A 12 -9.21 31.14 -41.83
N ASN A 13 -9.84 32.19 -41.33
CA ASN A 13 -10.82 32.14 -40.24
C ASN A 13 -12.17 31.76 -40.86
N ARG A 14 -12.70 30.59 -40.57
CA ARG A 14 -14.12 30.24 -40.78
C ARG A 14 -14.70 29.76 -39.48
N SER A 15 -15.34 30.68 -38.78
CA SER A 15 -16.24 30.41 -37.68
C SER A 15 -17.47 29.67 -38.21
N ILE A 16 -17.68 28.46 -37.76
CA ILE A 16 -18.93 27.70 -38.01
C ILE A 16 -19.88 28.11 -36.90
N GLU A 17 -20.85 28.96 -37.24
CA GLU A 17 -22.01 29.22 -36.37
C GLU A 17 -22.92 28.02 -36.33
N ILE A 18 -22.98 27.33 -35.16
CA ILE A 18 -23.97 26.27 -34.90
C ILE A 18 -25.26 26.92 -34.39
N SER A 19 -26.30 26.82 -35.18
CA SER A 19 -27.64 27.34 -34.91
C SER A 19 -28.23 26.77 -33.59
N PRO A 20 -28.86 27.62 -32.72
CA PRO A 20 -29.38 27.20 -31.39
C PRO A 20 -30.64 26.33 -31.42
N ARG A 21 -31.09 25.86 -32.57
CA ARG A 21 -32.40 25.16 -32.69
C ARG A 21 -32.35 23.63 -32.62
N LEU A 22 -31.19 22.99 -32.47
CA LEU A 22 -31.05 21.51 -32.45
C LEU A 22 -30.87 20.90 -31.07
N LEU A 23 -31.05 21.65 -29.98
CA LEU A 23 -30.90 21.15 -28.59
C LEU A 23 -32.21 21.06 -27.78
N LYS A 24 -33.36 20.94 -28.47
CA LYS A 24 -34.61 20.62 -27.79
C LYS A 24 -34.98 19.17 -28.08
N GLY A 25 -34.55 18.24 -27.22
CA GLY A 25 -35.01 16.84 -27.33
C GLY A 25 -34.23 15.78 -26.55
N VAL A 26 -33.26 16.15 -25.68
CA VAL A 26 -32.65 15.16 -24.76
C VAL A 26 -33.32 15.32 -23.40
N THR A 27 -34.37 14.55 -23.18
CA THR A 27 -35.04 14.42 -21.90
C THR A 27 -34.05 13.93 -20.84
N ARG A 28 -33.83 14.75 -19.82
CA ARG A 28 -33.23 14.39 -18.53
C ARG A 28 -33.89 13.13 -17.99
N LYS A 29 -33.28 11.97 -18.15
CA LYS A 29 -33.57 10.81 -17.33
C LYS A 29 -32.40 10.57 -16.38
N SER A 30 -32.78 10.60 -15.10
CA SER A 30 -32.02 10.16 -13.92
C SER A 30 -30.66 10.80 -13.70
N GLY A 31 -30.68 12.02 -13.18
CA GLY A 31 -29.62 12.51 -12.31
C GLY A 31 -29.64 11.71 -10.99
N VAL A 32 -29.13 10.47 -11.00
CA VAL A 32 -28.65 9.88 -9.77
C VAL A 32 -27.53 10.84 -9.31
N ARG A 33 -27.80 11.59 -8.26
CA ARG A 33 -26.74 12.26 -7.48
C ARG A 33 -25.74 11.16 -7.20
N LEU A 34 -24.59 11.18 -7.89
CA LEU A 34 -23.40 10.50 -7.46
C LEU A 34 -23.05 11.13 -6.11
N ALA A 35 -23.67 10.62 -5.04
CA ALA A 35 -23.25 10.92 -3.69
C ALA A 35 -21.73 10.77 -3.72
N HIS A 36 -21.00 11.76 -3.22
CA HIS A 36 -19.53 11.75 -3.15
C HIS A 36 -19.13 10.48 -2.43
N ARG A 37 -18.80 9.43 -3.20
CA ARG A 37 -18.28 8.20 -2.64
C ARG A 37 -16.92 8.54 -2.03
N GLY A 38 -16.73 8.27 -0.74
CA GLY A 38 -15.43 8.39 -0.08
C GLY A 38 -14.35 7.62 -0.85
N ALA A 39 -13.10 7.93 -0.63
CA ALA A 39 -11.97 7.22 -1.22
C ALA A 39 -11.63 5.96 -0.41
N ALA A 40 -11.13 4.93 -1.10
CA ALA A 40 -10.48 3.75 -0.52
C ALA A 40 -9.20 3.47 -1.31
N SER A 41 -8.16 2.98 -0.64
CA SER A 41 -6.89 2.66 -1.30
C SER A 41 -6.57 1.18 -1.26
N ILE A 42 -5.80 0.76 -2.27
CA ILE A 42 -5.21 -0.57 -2.33
C ILE A 42 -3.69 -0.39 -2.33
N SER A 43 -3.01 -1.15 -1.48
CA SER A 43 -1.55 -1.14 -1.44
C SER A 43 -1.00 -2.55 -1.37
N ILE A 44 0.21 -2.71 -1.90
CA ILE A 44 0.98 -3.95 -1.85
C ILE A 44 2.33 -3.61 -1.21
N ASP A 45 2.64 -4.25 -0.06
CA ASP A 45 4.02 -4.27 0.43
C ASP A 45 4.74 -5.34 -0.37
N LEU A 46 5.64 -4.90 -1.27
CA LEU A 46 6.28 -5.77 -2.25
C LEU A 46 7.50 -6.48 -1.63
N ASP A 47 7.22 -7.21 -0.56
CA ASP A 47 8.23 -8.02 0.13
C ASP A 47 8.67 -9.19 -0.73
N ASN A 48 9.98 -9.39 -0.88
CA ASN A 48 10.54 -10.52 -1.59
C ASN A 48 10.84 -11.70 -0.65
N LEU A 49 11.12 -12.88 -1.19
CA LEU A 49 11.38 -14.11 -0.44
C LEU A 49 12.40 -13.93 0.69
N TRP A 50 13.50 -13.24 0.40
CA TRP A 50 14.58 -13.05 1.37
C TRP A 50 14.11 -12.34 2.66
N SER A 51 13.17 -11.41 2.58
CA SER A 51 12.67 -10.68 3.75
C SER A 51 11.89 -11.60 4.70
N TYR A 52 11.11 -12.53 4.16
CA TYR A 52 10.41 -13.55 4.93
C TYR A 52 11.37 -14.56 5.56
N LEU A 53 12.34 -15.07 4.79
CA LEU A 53 13.34 -16.03 5.27
C LEU A 53 14.22 -15.40 6.37
N LYS A 54 14.68 -14.16 6.17
CA LYS A 54 15.41 -13.36 7.17
C LYS A 54 14.59 -13.22 8.45
N THR A 55 13.30 -12.89 8.31
CA THR A 55 12.40 -12.73 9.44
C THR A 55 12.19 -14.06 10.19
N ALA A 56 12.13 -15.17 9.46
CA ALA A 56 11.99 -16.51 10.03
C ALA A 56 13.32 -17.06 10.63
N GLY A 57 14.45 -16.37 10.44
CA GLY A 57 15.76 -16.79 10.92
C GLY A 57 16.38 -17.94 10.11
N VAL A 58 16.05 -18.05 8.84
CA VAL A 58 16.63 -19.06 7.93
C VAL A 58 18.06 -18.67 7.59
N ALA A 59 19.02 -19.54 7.86
CA ALA A 59 20.42 -19.30 7.52
C ALA A 59 20.62 -19.27 5.99
N GLY A 60 21.47 -18.35 5.50
CA GLY A 60 21.75 -18.22 4.07
C GLY A 60 20.58 -17.63 3.26
N TRP A 61 19.68 -16.91 3.92
CA TRP A 61 18.51 -16.28 3.29
C TRP A 61 18.87 -15.38 2.10
N GLU A 62 20.11 -14.85 2.06
CA GLU A 62 20.62 -13.99 0.98
C GLU A 62 20.78 -14.71 -0.36
N SER A 63 20.97 -16.02 -0.32
CA SER A 63 21.26 -16.85 -1.50
C SER A 63 19.99 -17.39 -2.20
N TYR A 64 18.82 -17.23 -1.59
CA TYR A 64 17.59 -17.71 -2.18
C TYR A 64 17.13 -16.82 -3.35
N PRO A 65 16.61 -17.42 -4.43
CA PRO A 65 16.08 -16.64 -5.54
C PRO A 65 14.87 -15.80 -5.11
N GLY A 66 14.72 -14.61 -5.68
CA GLY A 66 13.50 -13.84 -5.55
C GLY A 66 12.35 -14.44 -6.37
N TYR A 67 11.17 -13.88 -6.21
CA TYR A 67 9.96 -14.28 -6.94
C TYR A 67 9.22 -13.10 -7.61
N LEU A 68 9.86 -11.93 -7.70
CA LEU A 68 9.18 -10.75 -8.26
C LEU A 68 8.83 -10.91 -9.73
N ASP A 69 9.61 -11.66 -10.49
CA ASP A 69 9.36 -12.02 -11.88
C ASP A 69 8.11 -12.93 -12.05
N ILE A 70 7.77 -13.70 -11.04
CA ILE A 70 6.56 -14.55 -11.00
C ILE A 70 5.36 -13.75 -10.50
N VAL A 71 5.51 -13.06 -9.37
CA VAL A 71 4.36 -12.49 -8.65
C VAL A 71 3.89 -11.16 -9.23
N VAL A 72 4.80 -10.30 -9.70
CA VAL A 72 4.43 -8.98 -10.23
C VAL A 72 3.50 -9.08 -11.44
N PRO A 73 3.79 -9.90 -12.48
CA PRO A 73 2.83 -10.09 -13.58
C PRO A 73 1.46 -10.60 -13.11
N ARG A 74 1.44 -11.47 -12.11
CA ARG A 74 0.20 -12.05 -11.56
C ARG A 74 -0.64 -11.00 -10.81
N ILE A 75 0.02 -10.12 -10.04
CA ILE A 75 -0.63 -8.99 -9.37
C ILE A 75 -1.18 -8.02 -10.41
N LEU A 76 -0.36 -7.60 -11.38
CA LEU A 76 -0.75 -6.64 -12.42
C LEU A 76 -1.96 -7.15 -13.20
N ALA A 77 -1.95 -8.41 -13.64
CA ALA A 77 -3.08 -9.02 -14.33
C ALA A 77 -4.37 -9.06 -13.47
N CYS A 78 -4.24 -9.28 -12.15
CA CYS A 78 -5.38 -9.23 -11.23
C CYS A 78 -5.94 -7.80 -11.12
N LEU A 79 -5.09 -6.80 -10.92
CA LEU A 79 -5.49 -5.40 -10.79
C LEU A 79 -6.10 -4.86 -12.09
N GLU A 80 -5.53 -5.23 -13.26
CA GLU A 80 -6.06 -4.88 -14.58
C GLU A 80 -7.46 -5.45 -14.80
N ARG A 81 -7.67 -6.74 -14.53
CA ARG A 81 -9.02 -7.35 -14.63
C ARG A 81 -10.07 -6.66 -13.76
N GLN A 82 -9.66 -6.09 -12.64
CA GLN A 82 -10.54 -5.35 -11.75
C GLN A 82 -10.63 -3.85 -12.07
N GLY A 83 -9.83 -3.33 -13.01
CA GLY A 83 -9.76 -1.91 -13.35
C GLY A 83 -9.35 -1.04 -12.15
N VAL A 84 -8.36 -1.49 -11.35
CA VAL A 84 -7.93 -0.83 -10.11
C VAL A 84 -6.47 -0.42 -10.19
N ARG A 85 -6.18 0.82 -9.81
CA ARG A 85 -4.81 1.25 -9.51
C ARG A 85 -4.49 1.01 -8.03
N ALA A 86 -3.23 0.70 -7.75
CA ALA A 86 -2.73 0.44 -6.41
C ALA A 86 -1.39 1.12 -6.18
N THR A 87 -0.96 1.18 -4.92
CA THR A 87 0.37 1.64 -4.52
C THR A 87 1.24 0.43 -4.20
N PHE A 88 2.44 0.41 -4.77
CA PHE A 88 3.45 -0.61 -4.46
C PHE A 88 4.54 0.01 -3.58
N PHE A 89 4.67 -0.47 -2.36
CA PHE A 89 5.75 -0.13 -1.46
C PHE A 89 6.93 -1.05 -1.77
N ILE A 90 7.96 -0.48 -2.42
CA ILE A 90 9.11 -1.23 -2.96
C ILE A 90 10.26 -1.18 -1.97
N VAL A 91 10.85 -2.34 -1.70
CA VAL A 91 12.07 -2.47 -0.91
C VAL A 91 13.27 -2.05 -1.76
N GLY A 92 14.07 -1.11 -1.25
CA GLY A 92 15.20 -0.54 -1.99
C GLY A 92 16.26 -1.57 -2.38
N ARG A 93 16.50 -2.59 -1.55
CA ARG A 93 17.39 -3.70 -1.85
C ARG A 93 16.95 -4.49 -3.09
N ASP A 94 15.66 -4.75 -3.22
CA ASP A 94 15.11 -5.42 -4.39
C ASP A 94 15.19 -4.54 -5.64
N ALA A 95 14.98 -3.23 -5.48
CA ALA A 95 15.12 -2.26 -6.57
C ALA A 95 16.59 -2.10 -7.01
N ALA A 96 17.56 -2.32 -6.13
CA ALA A 96 18.98 -2.28 -6.47
C ALA A 96 19.47 -3.54 -7.20
N ASP A 97 18.72 -4.64 -7.18
CA ASP A 97 19.06 -5.85 -7.94
C ASP A 97 18.58 -5.72 -9.40
N PRO A 98 19.51 -5.72 -10.37
CA PRO A 98 19.15 -5.61 -11.79
C PRO A 98 18.18 -6.68 -12.28
N LYS A 99 18.12 -7.86 -11.65
CA LYS A 99 17.18 -8.94 -11.99
C LYS A 99 15.73 -8.51 -11.80
N ASN A 100 15.48 -7.58 -10.87
CA ASN A 100 14.14 -7.09 -10.56
C ASN A 100 13.74 -5.86 -11.38
N ALA A 101 14.63 -5.30 -12.21
CA ALA A 101 14.37 -4.05 -12.94
C ALA A 101 13.16 -4.16 -13.87
N ALA A 102 13.03 -5.28 -14.62
CA ALA A 102 11.90 -5.47 -15.55
C ALA A 102 10.53 -5.55 -14.84
N PRO A 103 10.31 -6.42 -13.82
CA PRO A 103 9.04 -6.45 -13.11
C PRO A 103 8.74 -5.14 -12.37
N LEU A 104 9.74 -4.47 -11.77
CA LEU A 104 9.51 -3.19 -11.08
C LEU A 104 9.14 -2.07 -12.03
N ARG A 105 9.77 -2.00 -13.22
CA ARG A 105 9.39 -1.04 -14.26
C ARG A 105 7.98 -1.27 -14.76
N ALA A 106 7.58 -2.53 -14.96
CA ALA A 106 6.23 -2.88 -15.41
C ALA A 106 5.13 -2.37 -14.47
N ILE A 107 5.38 -2.25 -13.16
CA ILE A 107 4.44 -1.66 -12.20
C ILE A 107 4.17 -0.19 -12.54
N GLY A 108 5.25 0.58 -12.78
CA GLY A 108 5.15 1.99 -13.15
C GLY A 108 4.48 2.20 -14.52
N ASP A 109 4.85 1.39 -15.51
CA ASP A 109 4.31 1.44 -16.87
C ASP A 109 2.82 1.11 -16.90
N ALA A 110 2.33 0.26 -15.98
CA ALA A 110 0.91 -0.03 -15.79
C ALA A 110 0.14 1.10 -15.06
N GLY A 111 0.80 2.22 -14.72
CA GLY A 111 0.16 3.38 -14.10
C GLY A 111 -0.13 3.24 -12.61
N HIS A 112 0.54 2.31 -11.93
CA HIS A 112 0.47 2.18 -10.48
C HIS A 112 1.40 3.17 -9.78
N GLU A 113 1.09 3.48 -8.52
CA GLU A 113 1.92 4.34 -7.70
C GLU A 113 3.10 3.55 -7.11
N ILE A 114 4.29 4.15 -7.15
CA ILE A 114 5.50 3.65 -6.54
C ILE A 114 5.74 4.39 -5.22
N ALA A 115 5.93 3.64 -4.14
CA ALA A 115 6.24 4.14 -2.82
C ALA A 115 7.44 3.38 -2.21
N ASN A 116 7.99 3.91 -1.14
CA ASN A 116 9.22 3.41 -0.50
C ASN A 116 8.91 2.52 0.69
N HIS A 117 9.57 1.34 0.76
CA HIS A 117 9.47 0.39 1.87
C HIS A 117 10.82 0.18 2.59
N SER A 118 11.62 1.24 2.78
CA SER A 118 13.01 1.23 3.25
C SER A 118 13.99 0.50 2.33
N PHE A 119 15.27 0.53 2.66
CA PHE A 119 16.27 -0.17 1.85
C PHE A 119 16.46 -1.63 2.28
N GLU A 120 16.73 -1.88 3.57
CA GLU A 120 17.06 -3.21 4.09
C GLU A 120 15.87 -3.95 4.70
N HIS A 121 14.67 -3.38 4.63
CA HIS A 121 13.45 -3.93 5.22
C HIS A 121 13.61 -4.24 6.72
N GLU A 122 14.19 -3.28 7.47
CA GLU A 122 14.46 -3.47 8.89
C GLU A 122 13.33 -2.91 9.76
N PRO A 123 12.61 -3.76 10.50
CA PRO A 123 11.50 -3.29 11.34
C PRO A 123 11.97 -2.51 12.59
N TRP A 124 13.26 -2.43 12.84
CA TRP A 124 13.87 -1.63 13.92
C TRP A 124 14.43 -0.28 13.46
N MET A 125 14.07 0.20 12.27
CA MET A 125 14.41 1.56 11.80
C MET A 125 14.20 2.67 12.87
N PRO A 126 13.20 2.60 13.79
CA PRO A 126 13.08 3.59 14.86
C PRO A 126 14.30 3.71 15.79
N THR A 127 15.18 2.70 15.80
CA THR A 127 16.41 2.71 16.59
C THR A 127 17.63 3.26 15.83
N PHE A 128 17.50 3.50 14.52
CA PHE A 128 18.58 4.02 13.69
C PHE A 128 18.97 5.43 14.13
N SER A 129 20.26 5.74 14.01
CA SER A 129 20.76 7.11 14.10
C SER A 129 20.26 7.94 12.90
N ASP A 130 20.40 9.25 13.00
CA ASP A 130 20.03 10.15 11.89
C ASP A 130 20.85 9.88 10.63
N VAL A 131 22.11 9.47 10.78
CA VAL A 131 23.00 9.09 9.67
C VAL A 131 22.50 7.80 9.01
N GLU A 132 22.15 6.78 9.79
CA GLU A 132 21.61 5.52 9.26
C GLU A 132 20.26 5.71 8.57
N LEU A 133 19.37 6.53 9.14
CA LEU A 133 18.11 6.89 8.49
C LEU A 133 18.36 7.61 7.16
N ALA A 134 19.23 8.61 7.15
CA ALA A 134 19.55 9.34 5.93
C ALA A 134 20.15 8.42 4.85
N GLN A 135 21.00 7.48 5.23
CA GLN A 135 21.59 6.49 4.31
C GLN A 135 20.52 5.51 3.76
N ASP A 136 19.66 4.98 4.62
CA ASP A 136 18.58 4.08 4.19
C ASP A 136 17.67 4.76 3.16
N PHE A 137 17.17 5.96 3.47
CA PHE A 137 16.34 6.72 2.55
C PHE A 137 17.07 7.11 1.25
N ASN A 138 18.34 7.52 1.30
CA ASN A 138 19.11 7.85 0.10
C ASN A 138 19.26 6.62 -0.80
N ARG A 139 19.68 5.49 -0.24
CA ARG A 139 19.87 4.25 -0.99
C ARG A 139 18.55 3.75 -1.59
N SER A 140 17.49 3.73 -0.81
CA SER A 140 16.18 3.25 -1.28
C SER A 140 15.61 4.14 -2.39
N GLU A 141 15.63 5.46 -2.22
CA GLU A 141 15.14 6.38 -3.26
C GLU A 141 15.93 6.26 -4.57
N GLN A 142 17.27 6.23 -4.50
CA GLN A 142 18.12 6.09 -5.68
C GLN A 142 17.83 4.77 -6.42
N ALA A 143 17.75 3.66 -5.70
CA ALA A 143 17.47 2.36 -6.28
C ALA A 143 16.06 2.30 -6.92
N ILE A 144 15.05 2.80 -6.23
CA ILE A 144 13.66 2.83 -6.72
C ILE A 144 13.56 3.71 -7.98
N ILE A 145 14.17 4.90 -7.97
CA ILE A 145 14.18 5.78 -9.15
C ILE A 145 14.87 5.11 -10.33
N ALA A 146 16.02 4.47 -10.10
CA ALA A 146 16.76 3.79 -11.15
C ALA A 146 15.97 2.62 -11.76
N ALA A 147 15.29 1.82 -10.93
CA ALA A 147 14.53 0.67 -11.39
C ALA A 147 13.21 1.05 -12.07
N THR A 148 12.49 2.06 -11.56
CA THR A 148 11.12 2.36 -11.96
C THR A 148 10.97 3.65 -12.77
N GLY A 149 11.95 4.55 -12.73
CA GLY A 149 11.86 5.91 -13.29
C GLY A 149 11.01 6.88 -12.46
N GLN A 150 10.44 6.44 -11.32
CA GLN A 150 9.55 7.25 -10.49
C GLN A 150 10.18 7.54 -9.13
N ARG A 151 10.06 8.79 -8.68
CA ARG A 151 10.44 9.17 -7.32
C ARG A 151 9.32 8.82 -6.34
N PRO A 152 9.58 8.00 -5.30
CA PRO A 152 8.58 7.68 -4.30
C PRO A 152 8.21 8.94 -3.48
N ARG A 153 6.91 9.12 -3.25
CA ARG A 153 6.36 10.20 -2.42
C ARG A 153 5.56 9.70 -1.23
N GLY A 154 5.42 8.40 -1.11
CA GLY A 154 4.82 7.71 0.01
C GLY A 154 5.81 6.77 0.66
N PHE A 155 5.62 6.52 1.94
CA PHE A 155 6.43 5.61 2.73
C PHE A 155 5.55 4.66 3.55
N ARG A 156 6.04 3.44 3.73
CA ARG A 156 5.57 2.52 4.77
C ARG A 156 6.77 1.85 5.40
N GLY A 157 6.87 1.91 6.74
CA GLY A 157 7.92 1.23 7.48
C GLY A 157 7.66 -0.28 7.56
N PRO A 158 8.69 -1.12 7.37
CA PRO A 158 8.59 -2.57 7.52
C PRO A 158 7.96 -2.97 8.86
N GLY A 159 6.99 -3.88 8.83
CA GLY A 159 6.29 -4.30 10.04
C GLY A 159 5.55 -3.16 10.77
N PHE A 160 5.17 -2.11 10.06
CA PHE A 160 4.53 -0.90 10.58
C PHE A 160 5.40 -0.12 11.56
N CYS A 161 6.73 -0.19 11.42
CA CYS A 161 7.64 0.59 12.23
C CYS A 161 7.60 2.06 11.85
N THR A 162 7.49 2.94 12.85
CA THR A 162 7.52 4.39 12.66
C THR A 162 8.01 5.07 13.94
N SER A 163 8.47 6.32 13.83
CA SER A 163 8.87 7.17 14.95
C SER A 163 8.76 8.63 14.58
N GLY A 164 8.83 9.52 15.59
CA GLY A 164 8.87 10.96 15.34
C GLY A 164 10.01 11.36 14.41
N ARG A 165 11.22 10.77 14.60
CA ARG A 165 12.39 11.03 13.75
C ARG A 165 12.17 10.57 12.30
N ILE A 166 11.60 9.39 12.07
CA ILE A 166 11.29 8.91 10.72
C ILE A 166 10.35 9.90 10.04
N ARG A 167 9.29 10.32 10.71
CA ARG A 167 8.31 11.29 10.17
C ARG A 167 8.93 12.64 9.85
N ASP A 168 9.88 13.12 10.68
CA ASP A 168 10.60 14.36 10.41
C ASP A 168 11.53 14.22 9.19
N VAL A 169 12.20 13.07 9.02
CA VAL A 169 12.97 12.76 7.82
C VAL A 169 12.07 12.71 6.58
N LEU A 170 10.92 12.03 6.65
CA LEU A 170 9.94 11.99 5.55
C LEU A 170 9.52 13.39 5.11
N ARG A 171 9.17 14.25 6.06
CA ARG A 171 8.79 15.63 5.79
C ARG A 171 9.91 16.43 5.13
N LEU A 172 11.12 16.36 5.68
CA LEU A 172 12.29 17.06 5.13
C LEU A 172 12.65 16.60 3.72
N ARG A 173 12.38 15.34 3.39
CA ARG A 173 12.62 14.77 2.04
C ARG A 173 11.47 14.99 1.07
N GLY A 174 10.38 15.63 1.50
CA GLY A 174 9.23 15.97 0.66
C GLY A 174 8.31 14.80 0.37
N TYR A 175 8.23 13.82 1.28
CA TYR A 175 7.19 12.79 1.21
C TYR A 175 5.83 13.42 1.51
N SER A 176 4.80 12.93 0.85
CA SER A 176 3.43 13.42 0.99
C SER A 176 2.66 12.66 2.05
N TYR A 177 3.00 11.39 2.27
CA TYR A 177 2.34 10.57 3.28
C TYR A 177 3.26 9.48 3.86
N ASP A 178 2.96 9.12 5.12
CA ASP A 178 3.34 7.88 5.80
C ASP A 178 2.12 6.94 5.82
N ALA A 179 2.32 5.64 5.73
CA ALA A 179 1.27 4.62 5.83
C ALA A 179 1.69 3.50 6.79
N SER A 180 2.45 3.87 7.83
CA SER A 180 3.07 2.93 8.77
C SER A 180 2.23 2.64 10.00
N ILE A 181 1.01 3.19 10.12
CA ILE A 181 0.16 2.93 11.28
C ILE A 181 -0.84 1.81 10.96
N LEU A 182 -0.85 0.80 11.83
CA LEU A 182 -1.92 -0.21 11.93
C LEU A 182 -2.70 0.05 13.23
N PRO A 183 -3.92 0.63 13.16
CA PRO A 183 -4.70 1.01 14.33
C PRO A 183 -5.35 -0.20 15.02
N THR A 184 -4.54 -1.02 15.70
CA THR A 184 -4.98 -2.25 16.37
C THR A 184 -4.51 -2.30 17.81
N PHE A 185 -5.31 -2.92 18.68
CA PHE A 185 -4.89 -3.31 20.03
C PHE A 185 -4.09 -4.63 20.05
N LEU A 186 -4.08 -5.35 18.91
CA LEU A 186 -3.46 -6.68 18.81
C LEU A 186 -1.95 -6.65 18.57
N GLY A 187 -1.34 -5.48 18.36
CA GLY A 187 0.10 -5.36 18.11
C GLY A 187 0.97 -6.11 19.11
N PRO A 188 0.83 -5.86 20.44
CA PRO A 188 1.57 -6.58 21.46
C PRO A 188 1.32 -8.09 21.46
N VAL A 189 0.09 -8.54 21.16
CA VAL A 189 -0.27 -9.96 21.10
C VAL A 189 0.37 -10.63 19.88
N ALA A 190 0.34 -9.96 18.72
CA ALA A 190 0.98 -10.45 17.51
C ALA A 190 2.50 -10.57 17.69
N ARG A 191 3.13 -9.60 18.36
CA ARG A 191 4.54 -9.60 18.73
C ARG A 191 4.89 -10.76 19.66
N PHE A 192 4.09 -10.97 20.71
CA PHE A 192 4.28 -12.09 21.64
C PHE A 192 4.19 -13.44 20.92
N TYR A 193 3.16 -13.64 20.08
CA TYR A 193 3.04 -14.84 19.25
C TYR A 193 4.25 -15.02 18.33
N PHE A 194 4.71 -13.96 17.66
CA PHE A 194 5.89 -14.01 16.82
C PHE A 194 7.15 -14.42 17.60
N GLN A 195 7.33 -13.88 18.81
CA GLN A 195 8.47 -14.22 19.67
C GLN A 195 8.46 -15.69 20.14
N LEU A 196 7.28 -16.30 20.26
CA LEU A 196 7.14 -17.72 20.61
C LEU A 196 7.48 -18.63 19.42
N VAL A 197 7.10 -18.23 18.21
CA VAL A 197 7.22 -19.07 17.01
C VAL A 197 8.59 -18.90 16.34
N ALA A 198 9.16 -17.70 16.34
CA ALA A 198 10.44 -17.40 15.70
C ALA A 198 11.60 -17.88 16.57
N LYS A 199 12.43 -18.76 16.02
CA LYS A 199 13.66 -19.27 16.66
C LYS A 199 14.81 -18.26 16.53
N LEU A 200 14.67 -17.07 17.12
CA LEU A 200 15.63 -15.99 17.02
C LEU A 200 16.57 -15.92 18.22
N PRO A 201 17.84 -15.50 18.02
CA PRO A 201 18.75 -15.15 19.09
C PRO A 201 18.18 -14.01 19.97
N ARG A 202 18.56 -13.98 21.27
CA ARG A 202 18.04 -12.98 22.23
C ARG A 202 18.23 -11.54 21.75
N GLY A 203 19.39 -11.15 21.25
CA GLY A 203 19.68 -9.79 20.77
C GLY A 203 18.86 -9.35 19.56
N GLU A 204 18.38 -10.28 18.73
CA GLU A 204 17.45 -9.97 17.64
C GLU A 204 16.00 -9.85 18.11
N ARG A 205 15.60 -10.57 19.16
CA ARG A 205 14.27 -10.45 19.77
C ARG A 205 14.06 -9.04 20.36
N ASP A 206 15.09 -8.50 21.01
CA ASP A 206 15.03 -7.17 21.63
C ASP A 206 14.87 -6.07 20.58
N LYS A 207 15.60 -6.16 19.45
CA LYS A 207 15.45 -5.23 18.31
C LYS A 207 14.03 -5.24 17.74
N ARG A 208 13.34 -6.39 17.77
CA ARG A 208 11.96 -6.57 17.26
C ARG A 208 10.89 -6.23 18.30
N ALA A 209 11.26 -5.70 19.46
CA ALA A 209 10.32 -5.27 20.49
C ALA A 209 9.38 -4.12 20.04
N LEU A 210 9.74 -3.41 18.96
CA LEU A 210 8.93 -2.31 18.39
C LEU A 210 7.99 -2.74 17.26
N LEU A 211 8.01 -4.03 16.86
CA LEU A 211 7.14 -4.56 15.81
C LEU A 211 5.65 -4.38 16.16
N TYR A 212 4.84 -4.11 15.14
CA TYR A 212 3.38 -4.05 15.20
C TYR A 212 2.79 -2.95 16.12
N GLY A 213 3.59 -1.99 16.58
CA GLY A 213 3.13 -0.89 17.41
C GLY A 213 2.74 -1.28 18.84
N GLY A 214 2.25 -0.29 19.61
CA GLY A 214 1.76 -0.46 20.98
C GLY A 214 0.24 -0.55 21.07
N PHE A 215 -0.30 -0.72 22.28
CA PHE A 215 -1.75 -0.66 22.54
C PHE A 215 -2.36 0.69 22.16
N SER A 216 -1.59 1.79 22.29
CA SER A 216 -2.03 3.14 21.90
C SER A 216 -2.40 3.26 20.42
N ASN A 217 -1.80 2.45 19.54
CA ASN A 217 -2.15 2.44 18.12
C ASN A 217 -3.64 2.15 17.88
N GLY A 218 -4.26 1.32 18.72
CA GLY A 218 -5.68 1.01 18.63
C GLY A 218 -6.62 2.18 18.83
N THR A 219 -6.15 3.30 19.40
CA THR A 219 -6.95 4.51 19.58
C THR A 219 -6.84 5.50 18.42
N LEU A 220 -5.87 5.29 17.50
CA LEU A 220 -5.63 6.20 16.38
C LEU A 220 -6.77 6.18 15.36
N PRO A 221 -6.91 7.24 14.53
CA PRO A 221 -7.93 7.31 13.49
C PRO A 221 -7.86 6.16 12.49
N LEU A 222 -9.02 5.83 11.89
CA LEU A 222 -9.12 4.85 10.79
C LEU A 222 -9.15 5.52 9.41
N HIS A 223 -9.17 6.84 9.36
CA HIS A 223 -9.15 7.65 8.14
C HIS A 223 -7.84 8.42 8.05
N PRO A 224 -7.42 8.87 6.87
CA PRO A 224 -6.24 9.71 6.71
C PRO A 224 -6.31 10.97 7.57
N PHE A 225 -5.18 11.35 8.18
CA PHE A 225 -5.04 12.55 9.01
C PHE A 225 -3.63 13.14 8.88
N GLU A 226 -3.46 14.41 9.19
CA GLU A 226 -2.16 15.06 9.17
C GLU A 226 -1.37 14.72 10.43
N ILE A 227 -0.26 13.96 10.26
CA ILE A 227 0.57 13.50 11.39
C ILE A 227 1.74 14.45 11.69
N ARG A 228 2.15 15.24 10.69
CA ARG A 228 3.10 16.36 10.77
C ARG A 228 2.65 17.41 9.76
N PRO A 229 2.97 18.68 9.94
CA PRO A 229 2.63 19.71 8.95
C PRO A 229 3.12 19.33 7.55
N GLY A 230 2.17 19.13 6.61
CA GLY A 230 2.43 18.72 5.24
C GLY A 230 2.71 17.22 5.02
N LEU A 231 2.61 16.38 6.07
CA LEU A 231 2.74 14.92 5.97
C LEU A 231 1.47 14.25 6.48
N MET A 232 0.77 13.54 5.59
CA MET A 232 -0.41 12.76 5.94
C MET A 232 -0.02 11.39 6.50
N GLU A 233 -0.77 10.88 7.43
CA GLU A 233 -0.80 9.44 7.74
C GLU A 233 -2.02 8.81 7.08
N VAL A 234 -1.81 7.67 6.39
CA VAL A 234 -2.87 6.86 5.81
C VAL A 234 -2.85 5.48 6.47
N PRO A 235 -3.58 5.30 7.58
CA PRO A 235 -3.52 4.06 8.34
C PRO A 235 -4.03 2.86 7.53
N VAL A 236 -3.37 1.70 7.69
CA VAL A 236 -3.90 0.43 7.21
C VAL A 236 -5.17 0.11 7.99
N THR A 237 -6.26 -0.12 7.29
CA THR A 237 -7.56 -0.21 7.95
C THR A 237 -7.71 -1.45 8.80
N THR A 238 -8.21 -1.25 9.99
CA THR A 238 -8.72 -2.28 10.89
C THR A 238 -10.23 -2.16 11.04
N MET A 239 -10.89 -3.21 11.49
CA MET A 239 -12.34 -3.19 11.70
C MET A 239 -12.73 -2.10 12.70
N PRO A 240 -13.62 -1.19 12.36
CA PRO A 240 -14.15 -0.24 13.33
C PRO A 240 -14.69 -0.96 14.58
N VAL A 241 -14.58 -0.31 15.75
CA VAL A 241 -14.95 -0.83 17.06
C VAL A 241 -13.96 -1.86 17.62
N THR A 242 -13.78 -3.02 16.98
CA THR A 242 -12.94 -4.11 17.50
C THR A 242 -11.46 -3.90 17.24
N ARG A 243 -11.11 -3.07 16.26
CA ARG A 243 -9.72 -2.81 15.83
C ARG A 243 -8.96 -4.07 15.40
N THR A 244 -9.69 -5.09 14.97
CA THR A 244 -9.09 -6.29 14.41
C THR A 244 -8.66 -6.06 12.96
N PRO A 245 -7.50 -6.58 12.52
CA PRO A 245 -7.00 -6.37 11.15
C PRO A 245 -7.96 -6.93 10.09
N ILE A 246 -8.08 -6.23 8.95
CA ILE A 246 -8.86 -6.67 7.80
C ILE A 246 -8.02 -6.78 6.52
N HIS A 247 -6.69 -6.66 6.62
CA HIS A 247 -5.80 -6.89 5.47
C HIS A 247 -5.90 -8.34 4.98
N LEU A 248 -5.51 -8.58 3.73
CA LEU A 248 -5.83 -9.85 3.07
C LEU A 248 -5.21 -11.06 3.75
N SER A 249 -3.97 -10.96 4.23
CA SER A 249 -3.31 -12.09 4.92
C SER A 249 -4.13 -12.58 6.14
N TYR A 250 -4.84 -11.67 6.84
CA TYR A 250 -5.74 -12.04 7.93
C TYR A 250 -6.98 -12.76 7.42
N LEU A 251 -7.56 -12.31 6.30
CA LEU A 251 -8.67 -13.01 5.64
C LEU A 251 -8.26 -14.40 5.17
N LEU A 252 -7.06 -14.55 4.62
CA LEU A 252 -6.53 -15.86 4.22
C LEU A 252 -6.32 -16.80 5.40
N PHE A 253 -5.90 -16.26 6.56
CA PHE A 253 -5.83 -17.05 7.78
C PHE A 253 -7.21 -17.64 8.17
N LEU A 254 -8.28 -16.86 8.06
CA LEU A 254 -9.65 -17.33 8.27
C LEU A 254 -10.08 -18.31 7.16
N ALA A 255 -9.76 -18.00 5.90
CA ALA A 255 -10.14 -18.81 4.75
C ALA A 255 -9.53 -20.22 4.75
N ARG A 256 -8.38 -20.41 5.42
CA ARG A 256 -7.82 -21.76 5.65
C ARG A 256 -8.81 -22.69 6.34
N ARG A 257 -9.66 -22.16 7.20
CA ARG A 257 -10.67 -22.93 7.94
C ARG A 257 -12.01 -22.92 7.22
N SER A 258 -12.44 -21.72 6.78
CA SER A 258 -13.70 -21.55 6.05
C SER A 258 -13.69 -20.26 5.25
N GLU A 259 -13.85 -20.37 3.94
CA GLU A 259 -13.99 -19.21 3.05
C GLU A 259 -15.27 -18.42 3.35
N ALA A 260 -16.35 -19.11 3.73
CA ALA A 260 -17.60 -18.46 4.13
C ALA A 260 -17.40 -17.55 5.36
N VAL A 261 -16.62 -18.00 6.35
CA VAL A 261 -16.27 -17.19 7.53
C VAL A 261 -15.42 -15.99 7.12
N ALA A 262 -14.43 -16.16 6.26
CA ALA A 262 -13.61 -15.06 5.77
C ALA A 262 -14.46 -14.01 5.01
N ARG A 263 -15.35 -14.45 4.15
CA ARG A 263 -16.29 -13.55 3.41
C ARG A 263 -17.27 -12.84 4.35
N LEU A 264 -17.80 -13.53 5.35
CA LEU A 264 -18.69 -12.93 6.36
C LEU A 264 -17.93 -11.86 7.15
N TYR A 265 -16.72 -12.18 7.63
CA TYR A 265 -15.86 -11.24 8.34
C TYR A 265 -15.58 -9.98 7.50
N TRP A 266 -15.20 -10.15 6.23
CA TRP A 266 -14.99 -9.04 5.31
C TRP A 266 -16.24 -8.19 5.11
N ASN A 267 -17.39 -8.81 4.85
CA ASN A 267 -18.64 -8.08 4.65
C ASN A 267 -19.04 -7.28 5.90
N THR A 268 -18.82 -7.85 7.09
CA THR A 268 -19.02 -7.15 8.36
C THR A 268 -18.10 -5.94 8.48
N ALA A 269 -16.81 -6.09 8.16
CA ALA A 269 -15.85 -5.00 8.18
C ALA A 269 -16.25 -3.87 7.21
N VAL A 270 -16.64 -4.22 5.99
CA VAL A 270 -17.13 -3.26 4.98
C VAL A 270 -18.38 -2.52 5.48
N ALA A 271 -19.34 -3.23 6.08
CA ALA A 271 -20.54 -2.63 6.64
C ALA A 271 -20.20 -1.63 7.76
N LEU A 272 -19.32 -2.00 8.68
CA LEU A 272 -18.86 -1.14 9.77
C LEU A 272 -18.07 0.07 9.25
N CYS A 273 -17.19 -0.09 8.27
CA CYS A 273 -16.48 1.03 7.64
C CYS A 273 -17.47 2.02 6.99
N ARG A 274 -18.52 1.53 6.35
CA ARG A 274 -19.58 2.39 5.78
C ARG A 274 -20.34 3.17 6.86
N LEU A 275 -20.70 2.51 7.95
CA LEU A 275 -21.37 3.16 9.10
C LEU A 275 -20.45 4.21 9.74
N ASN A 276 -19.17 3.92 9.86
CA ASN A 276 -18.15 4.84 10.39
C ASN A 276 -17.69 5.90 9.36
N ARG A 277 -18.22 5.89 8.14
CA ARG A 277 -17.85 6.77 7.03
C ARG A 277 -16.33 6.79 6.73
N SER A 278 -15.62 5.72 7.05
CA SER A 278 -14.19 5.56 6.74
C SER A 278 -14.01 4.75 5.47
N GLY A 279 -13.23 5.30 4.53
CA GLY A 279 -12.80 4.55 3.36
C GLY A 279 -11.64 3.61 3.72
N PRO A 280 -11.72 2.32 3.40
CA PRO A 280 -10.65 1.39 3.73
C PRO A 280 -9.36 1.64 2.96
N SER A 281 -8.20 1.49 3.64
CA SER A 281 -6.89 1.31 3.05
C SER A 281 -6.54 -0.19 3.16
N LEU A 282 -6.72 -0.93 2.05
CA LEU A 282 -6.51 -2.38 2.00
C LEU A 282 -5.05 -2.68 1.71
N LEU A 283 -4.45 -3.53 2.54
CA LEU A 283 -3.10 -4.02 2.37
C LEU A 283 -3.08 -5.45 1.82
N LEU A 284 -2.25 -5.66 0.81
CA LEU A 284 -1.92 -6.92 0.17
C LEU A 284 -0.42 -7.19 0.25
N HIS A 285 -0.02 -8.45 0.07
CA HIS A 285 1.37 -8.88 -0.04
C HIS A 285 1.55 -9.85 -1.23
N PRO A 286 2.76 -10.07 -1.72
CA PRO A 286 3.06 -11.11 -2.72
C PRO A 286 2.53 -12.50 -2.34
N THR A 287 2.59 -12.85 -1.06
CA THR A 287 2.07 -14.12 -0.54
C THR A 287 0.58 -14.32 -0.75
N ASP A 288 -0.17 -13.27 -1.04
CA ASP A 288 -1.59 -13.33 -1.36
C ASP A 288 -1.85 -13.80 -2.81
N PHE A 289 -0.79 -13.92 -3.62
CA PHE A 289 -0.81 -14.30 -5.03
C PHE A 289 0.06 -15.51 -5.36
N LEU A 290 0.79 -16.05 -4.38
CA LEU A 290 1.71 -17.17 -4.53
C LEU A 290 1.26 -18.35 -3.66
N ASP A 291 1.68 -19.57 -4.00
CA ASP A 291 1.48 -20.76 -3.18
C ASP A 291 2.76 -21.62 -3.07
N LEU A 292 2.65 -22.81 -2.47
CA LEU A 292 3.79 -23.70 -2.26
C LEU A 292 4.33 -24.30 -3.56
N THR A 293 3.61 -24.25 -4.67
CA THR A 293 4.13 -24.70 -5.97
C THR A 293 5.05 -23.65 -6.59
N ASP A 294 4.81 -22.36 -6.27
CA ASP A 294 5.66 -21.26 -6.67
C ASP A 294 6.90 -21.16 -5.77
N VAL A 295 6.72 -21.28 -4.43
CA VAL A 295 7.75 -21.00 -3.42
C VAL A 295 7.69 -22.04 -2.29
N PRO A 296 8.26 -23.24 -2.49
CA PRO A 296 8.23 -24.32 -1.50
C PRO A 296 8.89 -23.96 -0.15
N GLU A 297 9.86 -23.02 -0.16
CA GLU A 297 10.58 -22.54 1.01
C GLU A 297 9.66 -21.84 2.01
N MET A 298 8.53 -21.30 1.55
CA MET A 298 7.56 -20.57 2.36
C MET A 298 6.56 -21.47 3.09
N LYS A 299 6.80 -22.79 3.23
CA LYS A 299 5.89 -23.72 3.91
C LYS A 299 5.58 -23.36 5.37
N PHE A 300 6.46 -22.56 6.00
CA PHE A 300 6.24 -22.06 7.36
C PHE A 300 5.17 -20.95 7.41
N PHE A 301 4.89 -20.29 6.28
CA PHE A 301 3.92 -19.19 6.23
C PHE A 301 2.50 -19.75 6.02
N PRO A 302 1.56 -19.49 6.95
CA PRO A 302 0.29 -20.24 7.01
C PRO A 302 -0.57 -20.18 5.75
N ALA A 303 -0.56 -19.06 5.03
CA ALA A 303 -1.40 -18.87 3.84
C ALA A 303 -0.84 -19.55 2.59
N MET A 304 0.43 -20.00 2.60
CA MET A 304 1.05 -20.59 1.39
C MET A 304 0.48 -21.96 1.03
N GLY A 305 -0.16 -22.66 1.97
CA GLY A 305 -0.88 -23.90 1.67
C GLY A 305 -2.23 -23.72 0.96
N ILE A 306 -2.66 -22.48 0.68
CA ILE A 306 -3.87 -22.20 -0.11
C ILE A 306 -3.44 -22.01 -1.57
N PRO A 307 -4.06 -22.71 -2.56
CA PRO A 307 -3.75 -22.50 -3.98
C PRO A 307 -3.87 -21.03 -4.41
N ALA A 308 -2.95 -20.56 -5.25
CA ALA A 308 -2.87 -19.17 -5.66
C ALA A 308 -4.16 -18.67 -6.29
N GLU A 309 -4.83 -19.50 -7.12
CA GLU A 309 -6.10 -19.14 -7.76
C GLU A 309 -7.21 -18.84 -6.74
N ARG A 310 -7.28 -19.62 -5.65
CA ARG A 310 -8.25 -19.38 -4.57
C ARG A 310 -7.97 -18.08 -3.82
N LYS A 311 -6.69 -17.76 -3.61
CA LYS A 311 -6.28 -16.50 -3.00
C LYS A 311 -6.63 -15.32 -3.90
N ILE A 312 -6.29 -15.40 -5.19
CA ILE A 312 -6.62 -14.37 -6.19
C ILE A 312 -8.14 -14.17 -6.26
N ALA A 313 -8.95 -15.24 -6.25
CA ALA A 313 -10.40 -15.12 -6.22
C ALA A 313 -10.92 -14.36 -4.98
N LEU A 314 -10.27 -14.53 -3.82
CA LEU A 314 -10.61 -13.77 -2.62
C LEU A 314 -10.13 -12.31 -2.72
N VAL A 315 -8.94 -12.04 -3.29
CA VAL A 315 -8.50 -10.67 -3.63
C VAL A 315 -9.54 -9.98 -4.50
N GLU A 316 -9.91 -10.58 -5.62
CA GLU A 316 -10.89 -10.02 -6.55
C GLU A 316 -12.25 -9.79 -5.89
N PHE A 317 -12.68 -10.69 -5.01
CA PHE A 317 -13.90 -10.49 -4.22
C PHE A 317 -13.79 -9.24 -3.33
N THR A 318 -12.66 -9.03 -2.63
CA THR A 318 -12.47 -7.86 -1.77
C THR A 318 -12.42 -6.57 -2.60
N LEU A 319 -11.72 -6.56 -3.74
CA LEU A 319 -11.63 -5.39 -4.63
C LEU A 319 -13.01 -5.01 -5.18
N ARG A 320 -13.77 -5.96 -5.71
CA ARG A 320 -15.15 -5.72 -6.17
C ARG A 320 -16.06 -5.20 -5.05
N SER A 321 -15.87 -5.71 -3.84
CA SER A 321 -16.62 -5.25 -2.67
C SER A 321 -16.32 -3.79 -2.33
N LEU A 322 -15.04 -3.36 -2.39
CA LEU A 322 -14.65 -1.97 -2.17
C LEU A 322 -15.23 -1.05 -3.25
N GLN A 323 -15.10 -1.41 -4.53
CA GLN A 323 -15.58 -0.62 -5.66
C GLN A 323 -17.11 -0.34 -5.63
N LYS A 324 -17.89 -1.22 -5.00
CA LYS A 324 -19.32 -1.00 -4.81
C LYS A 324 -19.63 0.23 -3.95
N HIS A 325 -18.74 0.59 -3.04
CA HIS A 325 -19.02 1.55 -1.98
C HIS A 325 -18.10 2.77 -2.00
N TRP A 326 -16.88 2.66 -2.51
CA TRP A 326 -15.86 3.72 -2.54
C TRP A 326 -15.28 3.91 -3.93
N ARG A 327 -14.65 5.07 -4.13
CA ARG A 327 -13.70 5.25 -5.24
C ARG A 327 -12.40 4.58 -4.82
N THR A 328 -12.04 3.50 -5.50
CA THR A 328 -10.79 2.79 -5.24
C THR A 328 -9.65 3.39 -6.04
N GLY A 329 -8.45 3.48 -5.43
CA GLY A 329 -7.27 4.04 -6.07
C GLY A 329 -6.01 3.81 -5.25
N THR A 330 -5.02 4.66 -5.48
CA THR A 330 -3.74 4.63 -4.78
C THR A 330 -3.83 5.24 -3.38
N VAL A 331 -2.78 5.02 -2.56
CA VAL A 331 -2.70 5.62 -1.22
C VAL A 331 -2.57 7.14 -1.32
N MET A 332 -1.83 7.65 -2.33
CA MET A 332 -1.73 9.09 -2.59
C MET A 332 -3.11 9.71 -2.91
N GLU A 333 -3.90 9.05 -3.74
CA GLU A 333 -5.26 9.50 -4.05
C GLU A 333 -6.15 9.50 -2.81
N HIS A 334 -6.03 8.49 -1.96
CA HIS A 334 -6.75 8.42 -0.70
C HIS A 334 -6.33 9.53 0.26
N ALA A 335 -5.02 9.75 0.43
CA ALA A 335 -4.49 10.86 1.24
C ALA A 335 -5.02 12.23 0.76
N SER A 336 -4.99 12.46 -0.55
CA SER A 336 -5.41 13.74 -1.16
C SER A 336 -6.92 13.98 -1.10
N HIS A 337 -7.72 12.94 -0.89
CA HIS A 337 -9.17 13.07 -0.81
C HIS A 337 -9.66 13.61 0.55
N HIS A 338 -8.81 13.58 1.56
CA HIS A 338 -9.12 14.06 2.90
C HIS A 338 -8.49 15.45 3.11
N ALA A 339 -9.31 16.39 3.63
CA ALA A 339 -8.77 17.65 4.13
C ALA A 339 -7.80 17.35 5.29
N PRO A 340 -6.65 18.03 5.37
CA PRO A 340 -5.73 17.83 6.48
C PRO A 340 -6.43 18.15 7.82
N VAL A 341 -6.61 17.14 8.65
CA VAL A 341 -7.06 17.29 10.05
C VAL A 341 -5.82 17.01 10.90
N PRO A 342 -5.29 18.01 11.60
CA PRO A 342 -4.08 17.82 12.39
C PRO A 342 -4.32 16.86 13.56
N LEU A 343 -3.28 16.09 13.92
CA LEU A 343 -3.35 15.05 14.96
C LEU A 343 -3.86 15.58 16.31
N ASN A 344 -3.48 16.81 16.68
CA ASN A 344 -3.94 17.44 17.92
C ASN A 344 -5.46 17.75 17.95
N ALA A 345 -6.11 17.79 16.81
CA ALA A 345 -7.57 17.92 16.70
C ALA A 345 -8.28 16.56 16.70
N VAL A 346 -7.53 15.44 16.73
CA VAL A 346 -8.09 14.10 16.78
C VAL A 346 -8.30 13.70 18.24
N PRO A 347 -9.52 13.41 18.68
CA PRO A 347 -9.79 12.94 20.03
C PRO A 347 -8.93 11.70 20.34
N PHE A 348 -8.28 11.65 21.50
CA PHE A 348 -7.42 10.57 22.01
C PHE A 348 -6.00 10.42 21.43
N ALA A 349 -5.53 11.31 20.55
CA ALA A 349 -4.18 11.20 19.96
C ALA A 349 -3.07 11.92 20.78
N GLN A 350 -3.37 12.48 21.95
CA GLN A 350 -2.42 13.32 22.71
C GLN A 350 -1.25 12.54 23.35
N ASN A 351 -1.21 11.21 23.29
CA ASN A 351 -0.19 10.36 23.91
C ASN A 351 0.55 9.44 22.92
N ALA A 352 0.56 9.72 21.62
CA ALA A 352 1.22 8.90 20.62
C ALA A 352 2.55 9.51 20.12
#